data_eae6b2028fb0984f5a1696ac15bb6f2b
#
_entry.id   eae6b2028fb0984f5a1696ac15bb6f2b
#
_cell.length_a   1.000
_cell.length_b   1.000
_cell.length_c   1.000
_cell.angle_alpha   90.00
_cell.angle_beta   90.00
_cell.angle_gamma   90.00
#
_symmetry.space_group_name_H-M   'P 1'
#
loop_
_entity.id
_entity.type
_entity.pdbx_description
1 polymer ?
#
loop_
_entity_poly.entity_id
_entity_poly.type
_entity_poly.pdbx_seq_one_letter_code
_entity_poly.pdbx_strand_id
1 'polypeptide(L)'
;ILSVVCVGWFWIRLRHYTYRKPFWYELKEIFRTIVIFAIFDLALIAFTKWQFSRYVWVFCWTFALILVPFFRALTKHLLNKLGIWKKKTIILGSGQNARGAYSALQSEEMMGFDVIAFFDTDASDAEINMLPVIKDTEIIWDLNRTGDVHYILAYEYTELEKTHFWLRELSKHHCRSVTVV
;
A
#
# COMPACT_ATOMS: atom_id res chain seq x y z
N ILE A 1 26.48 11.73 3.21
CA ILE A 1 25.46 12.54 3.91
C ILE A 1 24.17 12.55 3.09
N LEU A 2 24.19 12.87 1.78
CA LEU A 2 22.99 12.94 0.94
C LEU A 2 22.23 11.60 0.86
N SER A 3 22.95 10.48 0.83
CA SER A 3 22.35 9.14 0.83
C SER A 3 21.53 8.87 2.08
N VAL A 4 22.01 9.29 3.25
CA VAL A 4 21.28 9.13 4.53
C VAL A 4 20.02 10.00 4.54
N VAL A 5 20.12 11.24 4.04
CA VAL A 5 18.98 12.14 3.91
C VAL A 5 17.94 11.57 2.94
N CYS A 6 18.38 10.97 1.84
CA CYS A 6 17.49 10.31 0.89
C CYS A 6 16.74 9.14 1.51
N VAL A 7 17.42 8.26 2.27
CA VAL A 7 16.77 7.15 3.00
C VAL A 7 15.80 7.69 4.04
N GLY A 8 16.17 8.72 4.80
CA GLY A 8 15.29 9.38 5.75
C GLY A 8 14.04 9.98 5.09
N TRP A 9 14.19 10.57 3.91
CA TRP A 9 13.07 11.08 3.13
C TRP A 9 12.09 9.99 2.71
N PHE A 10 12.59 8.84 2.23
CA PHE A 10 11.76 7.68 1.91
C PHE A 10 11.01 7.16 3.14
N TRP A 11 11.64 7.20 4.31
CA TRP A 11 11.04 6.76 5.55
C TRP A 11 9.93 7.71 6.02
N ILE A 12 10.23 8.98 6.15
CA ILE A 12 9.36 9.97 6.82
C ILE A 12 8.28 10.48 5.87
N ARG A 13 8.67 10.92 4.67
CA ARG A 13 7.76 11.64 3.77
C ARG A 13 6.91 10.73 2.92
N LEU A 14 7.47 9.70 2.37
CA LEU A 14 6.77 8.83 1.43
C LEU A 14 6.05 7.67 2.12
N ARG A 15 6.35 7.42 3.40
CA ARG A 15 5.75 6.34 4.21
C ARG A 15 5.66 5.00 3.47
N HIS A 16 6.64 4.71 2.63
CA HIS A 16 6.65 3.52 1.78
C HIS A 16 6.58 2.20 2.55
N TYR A 17 6.90 2.22 3.84
CA TYR A 17 6.84 1.03 4.71
C TYR A 17 5.50 0.88 5.41
N THR A 18 4.69 1.94 5.47
CA THR A 18 3.42 1.95 6.20
C THR A 18 2.23 1.88 5.24
N TYR A 19 2.35 2.51 4.06
CA TYR A 19 1.28 2.57 3.07
C TYR A 19 1.58 1.62 1.90
N ARG A 20 0.63 0.76 1.58
CA ARG A 20 0.71 -0.18 0.46
C ARG A 20 0.13 0.48 -0.78
N LYS A 21 1.01 0.89 -1.69
CA LYS A 21 0.64 1.56 -2.94
C LYS A 21 0.77 0.59 -4.12
N PRO A 22 -0.01 0.78 -5.20
CA PRO A 22 0.19 0.07 -6.46
C PRO A 22 1.64 0.21 -6.95
N PHE A 23 2.14 -0.83 -7.60
CA PHE A 23 3.55 -0.88 -8.03
C PHE A 23 3.96 0.32 -8.90
N TRP A 24 3.14 0.69 -9.87
CA TRP A 24 3.44 1.80 -10.78
C TRP A 24 3.47 3.16 -10.09
N TYR A 25 2.59 3.37 -9.14
CA TYR A 25 2.57 4.62 -8.37
C TYR A 25 3.83 4.76 -7.52
N GLU A 26 4.23 3.68 -6.88
CA GLU A 26 5.44 3.63 -6.06
C GLU A 26 6.71 3.83 -6.89
N LEU A 27 6.78 3.19 -8.06
CA LEU A 27 7.88 3.34 -9.01
C LEU A 27 8.03 4.80 -9.46
N LYS A 28 6.92 5.46 -9.80
CA LYS A 28 6.90 6.89 -10.15
C LYS A 28 7.44 7.77 -9.01
N GLU A 29 7.05 7.51 -7.77
CA GLU A 29 7.55 8.26 -6.60
C GLU A 29 9.05 8.05 -6.39
N ILE A 30 9.54 6.82 -6.56
CA ILE A 30 10.96 6.50 -6.46
C ILE A 30 11.75 7.26 -7.51
N PHE A 31 11.37 7.17 -8.78
CA PHE A 31 12.04 7.88 -9.87
C PHE A 31 12.05 9.39 -9.63
N ARG A 32 10.91 9.97 -9.29
CA ARG A 32 10.81 11.40 -8.99
C ARG A 32 11.77 11.81 -7.87
N THR A 33 11.84 11.03 -6.81
CA THR A 33 12.69 11.33 -5.66
C THR A 33 14.16 11.24 -6.03
N ILE A 34 14.58 10.17 -6.72
CA ILE A 34 15.97 9.99 -7.15
C ILE A 34 16.41 11.14 -8.07
N VAL A 35 15.57 11.53 -9.03
CA VAL A 35 15.87 12.65 -9.94
C VAL A 35 16.04 13.97 -9.18
N ILE A 36 15.15 14.26 -8.23
CA ILE A 36 15.27 15.47 -7.40
C ILE A 36 16.60 15.47 -6.63
N PHE A 37 16.95 14.35 -5.97
CA PHE A 37 18.21 14.24 -5.25
C PHE A 37 19.45 14.33 -6.15
N ALA A 38 19.38 13.79 -7.37
CA ALA A 38 20.45 13.91 -8.36
C ALA A 38 20.68 15.38 -8.76
N ILE A 39 19.60 16.16 -8.95
CA ILE A 39 19.71 17.60 -9.25
C ILE A 39 20.31 18.35 -8.05
N PHE A 40 19.87 18.05 -6.83
CA PHE A 40 20.46 18.65 -5.63
C PHE A 40 21.94 18.34 -5.47
N ASP A 41 22.34 17.09 -5.73
CA ASP A 41 23.73 16.67 -5.68
C ASP A 41 24.60 17.41 -6.72
N LEU A 42 24.07 17.54 -7.94
CA LEU A 42 24.73 18.32 -9.00
C LEU A 42 24.91 19.79 -8.61
N ALA A 43 23.89 20.40 -8.00
CA ALA A 43 23.94 21.77 -7.51
C ALA A 43 25.01 21.92 -6.40
N LEU A 44 25.06 20.99 -5.45
CA LEU A 44 26.07 21.00 -4.39
C LEU A 44 27.52 20.88 -4.96
N ILE A 45 27.72 19.99 -5.93
CA ILE A 45 29.02 19.84 -6.59
C ILE A 45 29.42 21.13 -7.31
N ALA A 46 28.47 21.81 -7.97
CA ALA A 46 28.72 23.07 -8.65
C ALA A 46 29.12 24.20 -7.67
N PHE A 47 28.44 24.28 -6.51
CA PHE A 47 28.75 25.29 -5.49
C PHE A 47 30.07 25.04 -4.76
N THR A 48 30.42 23.79 -4.49
CA THR A 48 31.63 23.45 -3.72
C THR A 48 32.88 23.44 -4.57
N LYS A 49 32.77 23.65 -5.89
CA LYS A 49 33.87 23.58 -6.86
C LYS A 49 34.69 22.28 -6.74
N TRP A 50 34.11 21.24 -6.26
CA TRP A 50 34.80 19.94 -6.15
C TRP A 50 35.08 19.39 -7.54
N GLN A 51 36.36 18.99 -7.75
CA GLN A 51 36.73 18.32 -8.99
C GLN A 51 36.23 16.89 -8.99
N PHE A 52 34.99 16.74 -9.35
CA PHE A 52 34.32 15.42 -9.42
C PHE A 52 34.16 15.00 -10.89
N SER A 53 34.49 13.74 -11.19
CA SER A 53 34.32 13.23 -12.54
C SER A 53 32.84 13.15 -12.92
N ARG A 54 32.47 13.85 -13.99
CA ARG A 54 31.07 13.83 -14.53
C ARG A 54 30.59 12.40 -14.83
N TYR A 55 31.50 11.55 -15.30
CA TYR A 55 31.19 10.15 -15.61
C TYR A 55 30.82 9.37 -14.36
N VAL A 56 31.55 9.54 -13.26
CA VAL A 56 31.24 8.87 -11.98
C VAL A 56 29.88 9.30 -11.47
N TRP A 57 29.53 10.59 -11.56
CA TRP A 57 28.24 11.10 -11.17
C TRP A 57 27.10 10.45 -11.99
N VAL A 58 27.22 10.44 -13.32
CA VAL A 58 26.23 9.83 -14.21
C VAL A 58 26.08 8.34 -13.90
N PHE A 59 27.17 7.61 -13.75
CA PHE A 59 27.12 6.19 -13.40
C PHE A 59 26.44 5.94 -12.06
N CYS A 60 26.80 6.67 -11.01
CA CYS A 60 26.20 6.49 -9.68
C CYS A 60 24.68 6.70 -9.69
N TRP A 61 24.21 7.78 -10.32
CA TRP A 61 22.77 8.07 -10.37
C TRP A 61 22.00 7.14 -11.31
N THR A 62 22.62 6.72 -12.43
CA THR A 62 22.01 5.71 -13.31
C THR A 62 21.88 4.36 -12.59
N PHE A 63 22.93 3.94 -11.87
CA PHE A 63 22.84 2.73 -11.04
C PHE A 63 21.79 2.86 -9.95
N ALA A 64 21.68 4.01 -9.28
CA ALA A 64 20.66 4.23 -8.27
C ALA A 64 19.24 4.13 -8.86
N LEU A 65 19.00 4.70 -10.05
CA LEU A 65 17.71 4.61 -10.76
C LEU A 65 17.30 3.18 -11.09
N ILE A 66 18.24 2.27 -11.32
CA ILE A 66 17.97 0.87 -11.65
C ILE A 66 17.94 0.01 -10.38
N LEU A 67 18.96 0.13 -9.53
CA LEU A 67 19.13 -0.76 -8.38
C LEU A 67 18.08 -0.53 -7.29
N VAL A 68 17.70 0.72 -7.02
CA VAL A 68 16.73 1.01 -5.95
C VAL A 68 15.38 0.37 -6.23
N PRO A 69 14.73 0.58 -7.39
CA PRO A 69 13.46 -0.10 -7.68
C PRO A 69 13.62 -1.61 -7.82
N PHE A 70 14.75 -2.10 -8.37
CA PHE A 70 15.01 -3.53 -8.50
C PHE A 70 15.08 -4.23 -7.14
N PHE A 71 15.92 -3.75 -6.21
CA PHE A 71 16.03 -4.34 -4.88
C PHE A 71 14.73 -4.22 -4.09
N ARG A 72 13.98 -3.15 -4.30
CA ARG A 72 12.69 -2.98 -3.65
C ARG A 72 11.66 -4.01 -4.16
N ALA A 73 11.57 -4.20 -5.47
CA ALA A 73 10.70 -5.22 -6.05
C ALA A 73 11.11 -6.64 -5.61
N LEU A 74 12.43 -6.91 -5.61
CA LEU A 74 12.98 -8.18 -5.14
C LEU A 74 12.63 -8.44 -3.67
N THR A 75 12.81 -7.44 -2.79
CA THR A 75 12.47 -7.57 -1.36
C THR A 75 10.99 -7.85 -1.16
N LYS A 76 10.10 -7.13 -1.86
CA LYS A 76 8.65 -7.38 -1.78
C LYS A 76 8.30 -8.79 -2.27
N HIS A 77 8.89 -9.21 -3.38
CA HIS A 77 8.65 -10.55 -3.91
C HIS A 77 9.10 -11.64 -2.93
N LEU A 78 10.27 -11.50 -2.33
CA LEU A 78 10.76 -12.43 -1.31
C LEU A 78 9.89 -12.46 -0.06
N LEU A 79 9.49 -11.30 0.45
CA LEU A 79 8.60 -11.20 1.62
C LEU A 79 7.21 -11.77 1.34
N ASN A 80 6.70 -11.57 0.12
CA ASN A 80 5.43 -12.17 -0.30
C ASN A 80 5.53 -13.70 -0.37
N LYS A 81 6.63 -14.23 -0.91
CA LYS A 81 6.89 -15.66 -0.97
C LYS A 81 7.05 -16.30 0.41
N LEU A 82 7.60 -15.57 1.39
CA LEU A 82 7.70 -16.00 2.77
C LEU A 82 6.39 -15.85 3.56
N GLY A 83 5.32 -15.29 2.94
CA GLY A 83 4.04 -15.08 3.60
C GLY A 83 4.01 -13.92 4.61
N ILE A 84 5.15 -13.29 4.89
CA ILE A 84 5.28 -12.20 5.87
C ILE A 84 4.64 -10.91 5.35
N TRP A 85 4.58 -10.74 4.02
CA TRP A 85 4.04 -9.55 3.37
C TRP A 85 2.52 -9.54 3.28
N LYS A 86 1.86 -10.71 3.40
CA LYS A 86 0.42 -10.83 3.27
C LYS A 86 -0.30 -10.25 4.49
N LYS A 87 -1.26 -9.35 4.25
CA LYS A 87 -2.12 -8.77 5.28
C LYS A 87 -3.55 -9.24 5.04
N LYS A 88 -4.14 -9.89 6.04
CA LYS A 88 -5.53 -10.31 5.99
C LYS A 88 -6.43 -9.11 5.78
N THR A 89 -7.33 -9.19 4.82
CA THR A 89 -8.18 -8.08 4.39
C THR A 89 -9.63 -8.53 4.35
N ILE A 90 -10.52 -7.69 4.84
CA ILE A 90 -11.97 -7.87 4.76
C ILE A 90 -12.54 -6.70 3.96
N ILE A 91 -13.37 -7.02 2.96
CA ILE A 91 -14.08 -6.01 2.16
C ILE A 91 -15.48 -5.85 2.73
N LEU A 92 -15.82 -4.64 3.18
CA LEU A 92 -17.15 -4.28 3.67
C LEU A 92 -18.01 -3.81 2.48
N GLY A 93 -19.06 -4.54 2.22
CA GLY A 93 -19.97 -4.40 1.09
C GLY A 93 -20.05 -5.69 0.27
N SER A 94 -21.13 -5.88 -0.46
CA SER A 94 -21.40 -7.06 -1.31
C SER A 94 -21.74 -6.68 -2.76
N GLY A 95 -21.83 -5.38 -3.05
CA GLY A 95 -22.21 -4.81 -4.33
C GLY A 95 -21.12 -4.86 -5.41
N GLN A 96 -21.33 -4.12 -6.48
CA GLN A 96 -20.39 -4.04 -7.60
C GLN A 96 -19.06 -3.39 -7.22
N ASN A 97 -19.08 -2.37 -6.34
CA ASN A 97 -17.89 -1.73 -5.84
C ASN A 97 -16.99 -2.70 -5.07
N ALA A 98 -17.60 -3.56 -4.23
CA ALA A 98 -16.87 -4.57 -3.48
C ALA A 98 -16.23 -5.63 -4.40
N ARG A 99 -16.95 -6.08 -5.43
CA ARG A 99 -16.42 -7.00 -6.45
C ARG A 99 -15.31 -6.34 -7.28
N GLY A 100 -15.46 -5.07 -7.63
CA GLY A 100 -14.44 -4.27 -8.32
C GLY A 100 -13.19 -4.10 -7.47
N ALA A 101 -13.32 -3.77 -6.19
CA ALA A 101 -12.21 -3.66 -5.25
C ALA A 101 -11.46 -4.99 -5.10
N TYR A 102 -12.17 -6.11 -5.00
CA TYR A 102 -11.57 -7.43 -4.97
C TYR A 102 -10.77 -7.75 -6.23
N SER A 103 -11.36 -7.50 -7.41
CA SER A 103 -10.69 -7.71 -8.70
C SER A 103 -9.42 -6.85 -8.84
N ALA A 104 -9.48 -5.58 -8.40
CA ALA A 104 -8.33 -4.69 -8.41
C ALA A 104 -7.22 -5.19 -7.48
N LEU A 105 -7.55 -5.68 -6.29
CA LEU A 105 -6.58 -6.25 -5.35
C LEU A 105 -5.95 -7.53 -5.87
N GLN A 106 -6.73 -8.38 -6.55
CA GLN A 106 -6.19 -9.59 -7.18
C GLN A 106 -5.23 -9.29 -8.33
N SER A 107 -5.47 -8.23 -9.10
CA SER A 107 -4.58 -7.82 -10.19
C SER A 107 -3.24 -7.28 -9.68
N GLU A 108 -3.18 -6.84 -8.42
CA GLU A 108 -2.01 -6.21 -7.80
C GLU A 108 -1.47 -7.03 -6.62
N GLU A 109 -1.10 -8.30 -6.85
CA GLU A 109 -0.60 -9.21 -5.80
C GLU A 109 0.56 -8.64 -4.98
N MET A 110 1.37 -7.74 -5.58
CA MET A 110 2.50 -7.10 -4.90
C MET A 110 2.07 -6.12 -3.79
N MET A 111 0.80 -5.72 -3.72
CA MET A 111 0.27 -4.97 -2.59
C MET A 111 0.21 -5.83 -1.32
N GLY A 112 0.15 -7.14 -1.47
CA GLY A 112 0.16 -8.09 -0.35
C GLY A 112 -1.12 -8.06 0.48
N PHE A 113 -2.25 -7.69 -0.09
CA PHE A 113 -3.57 -7.84 0.53
C PHE A 113 -4.09 -9.25 0.23
N ASP A 114 -4.47 -9.96 1.28
CA ASP A 114 -5.07 -11.30 1.21
C ASP A 114 -6.52 -11.20 1.65
N VAL A 115 -7.43 -11.12 0.68
CA VAL A 115 -8.86 -10.97 0.97
C VAL A 115 -9.39 -12.31 1.47
N ILE A 116 -9.81 -12.36 2.72
CA ILE A 116 -10.28 -13.57 3.39
C ILE A 116 -11.80 -13.70 3.39
N ALA A 117 -12.52 -12.57 3.34
CA ALA A 117 -13.98 -12.56 3.37
C ALA A 117 -14.54 -11.23 2.89
N PHE A 118 -15.80 -11.25 2.49
CA PHE A 118 -16.64 -10.07 2.38
C PHE A 118 -17.47 -9.93 3.66
N PHE A 119 -17.89 -8.72 3.97
CA PHE A 119 -18.81 -8.46 5.07
C PHE A 119 -19.95 -7.58 4.60
N ASP A 120 -21.18 -8.06 4.78
CA ASP A 120 -22.37 -7.27 4.57
C ASP A 120 -23.56 -7.90 5.31
N THR A 121 -24.22 -7.12 6.18
CA THR A 121 -25.38 -7.58 6.96
C THR A 121 -26.60 -7.85 6.10
N ASP A 122 -26.71 -7.17 4.97
CA ASP A 122 -27.87 -7.22 4.09
C ASP A 122 -27.65 -8.07 2.83
N ALA A 123 -26.49 -8.73 2.72
CA ALA A 123 -26.16 -9.55 1.57
C ALA A 123 -27.17 -10.69 1.39
N SER A 124 -27.64 -10.90 0.16
CA SER A 124 -28.42 -12.08 -0.22
C SER A 124 -27.55 -13.31 -0.40
N ASP A 125 -26.33 -13.11 -0.92
CA ASP A 125 -25.41 -14.17 -1.25
C ASP A 125 -24.62 -14.63 0.00
N ALA A 126 -24.40 -15.95 0.11
CA ALA A 126 -23.54 -16.50 1.15
C ALA A 126 -22.06 -16.48 0.77
N GLU A 127 -21.77 -16.43 -0.53
CA GLU A 127 -20.43 -16.43 -1.09
C GLU A 127 -20.33 -15.44 -2.27
N ILE A 128 -19.23 -14.70 -2.35
CA ILE A 128 -18.88 -13.84 -3.47
C ILE A 128 -17.47 -14.20 -3.92
N ASN A 129 -17.29 -14.53 -5.20
CA ASN A 129 -16.01 -14.91 -5.78
C ASN A 129 -15.29 -16.04 -5.00
N MET A 130 -16.02 -17.05 -4.56
CA MET A 130 -15.54 -18.18 -3.75
C MET A 130 -15.05 -17.78 -2.35
N LEU A 131 -15.37 -16.59 -1.88
CA LEU A 131 -15.06 -16.13 -0.53
C LEU A 131 -16.36 -16.00 0.28
N PRO A 132 -16.33 -16.35 1.57
CA PRO A 132 -17.51 -16.28 2.43
C PRO A 132 -17.94 -14.84 2.64
N VAL A 133 -19.26 -14.64 2.74
CA VAL A 133 -19.86 -13.37 3.16
C VAL A 133 -20.23 -13.47 4.64
N ILE A 134 -19.52 -12.75 5.47
CA ILE A 134 -19.79 -12.67 6.91
C ILE A 134 -20.93 -11.68 7.13
N LYS A 135 -21.94 -12.08 7.87
CA LYS A 135 -23.09 -11.23 8.26
C LYS A 135 -23.05 -10.82 9.72
N ASP A 136 -22.28 -11.55 10.52
CA ASP A 136 -22.18 -11.34 11.95
C ASP A 136 -21.07 -10.34 12.27
N THR A 137 -21.45 -9.28 12.94
CA THR A 137 -20.55 -8.20 13.34
C THR A 137 -19.55 -8.64 14.42
N GLU A 138 -19.92 -9.59 15.27
CA GLU A 138 -19.02 -10.07 16.34
C GLU A 138 -17.76 -10.73 15.77
N ILE A 139 -17.90 -11.44 14.66
CA ILE A 139 -16.77 -12.07 13.97
C ILE A 139 -15.73 -11.03 13.52
N ILE A 140 -16.17 -9.86 13.06
CA ILE A 140 -15.26 -8.76 12.67
C ILE A 140 -14.43 -8.29 13.85
N TRP A 141 -15.07 -8.11 15.02
CA TRP A 141 -14.40 -7.63 16.20
C TRP A 141 -13.44 -8.66 16.77
N ASP A 142 -13.78 -9.92 16.72
CA ASP A 142 -12.89 -11.00 17.12
C ASP A 142 -11.67 -11.10 16.21
N LEU A 143 -11.85 -10.98 14.90
CA LEU A 143 -10.76 -10.93 13.94
C LEU A 143 -9.85 -9.71 14.16
N ASN A 144 -10.41 -8.56 14.54
CA ASN A 144 -9.64 -7.36 14.87
C ASN A 144 -8.83 -7.54 16.16
N ARG A 145 -9.35 -8.27 17.15
CA ARG A 145 -8.64 -8.57 18.40
C ARG A 145 -7.49 -9.55 18.22
N THR A 146 -7.66 -10.51 17.31
CA THR A 146 -6.69 -11.60 17.11
C THR A 146 -5.57 -11.27 16.13
N GLY A 147 -5.72 -10.24 15.28
CA GLY A 147 -4.73 -9.93 14.27
C GLY A 147 -4.82 -8.52 13.69
N ASP A 148 -3.77 -8.15 12.95
CA ASP A 148 -3.72 -6.90 12.17
C ASP A 148 -4.50 -7.09 10.86
N VAL A 149 -5.81 -6.89 10.91
CA VAL A 149 -6.73 -6.97 9.77
C VAL A 149 -6.85 -5.61 9.09
N HIS A 150 -6.88 -5.62 7.78
CA HIS A 150 -7.16 -4.44 6.96
C HIS A 150 -8.62 -4.44 6.51
N TYR A 151 -9.30 -3.32 6.67
CA TYR A 151 -10.68 -3.16 6.27
C TYR A 151 -10.79 -2.25 5.05
N ILE A 152 -11.52 -2.69 4.05
CA ILE A 152 -11.83 -1.92 2.84
C ILE A 152 -13.32 -1.69 2.78
N LEU A 153 -13.73 -0.43 2.88
CA LEU A 153 -15.13 -0.04 2.73
C LEU A 153 -15.40 0.19 1.24
N ALA A 154 -16.22 -0.68 0.66
CA ALA A 154 -16.57 -0.66 -0.76
C ALA A 154 -18.10 -0.79 -0.95
N TYR A 155 -18.84 0.05 -0.21
CA TYR A 155 -20.28 0.17 -0.39
C TYR A 155 -20.63 0.97 -1.65
N GLU A 156 -21.84 0.77 -2.15
CA GLU A 156 -22.34 1.54 -3.29
C GLU A 156 -22.55 3.01 -2.91
N TYR A 157 -22.51 3.89 -3.91
CA TYR A 157 -22.74 5.32 -3.69
C TYR A 157 -24.11 5.62 -3.05
N THR A 158 -25.08 4.76 -3.28
CA THR A 158 -26.42 4.82 -2.67
C THR A 158 -26.42 4.46 -1.19
N GLU A 159 -25.34 3.88 -0.66
CA GLU A 159 -25.21 3.38 0.72
C GLU A 159 -24.19 4.19 1.54
N LEU A 160 -24.05 5.48 1.26
CA LEU A 160 -23.12 6.36 1.97
C LEU A 160 -23.33 6.38 3.48
N GLU A 161 -24.57 6.22 3.94
CA GLU A 161 -24.87 6.13 5.37
C GLU A 161 -24.20 4.92 6.04
N LYS A 162 -24.19 3.77 5.36
CA LYS A 162 -23.47 2.57 5.82
C LYS A 162 -21.96 2.81 5.88
N THR A 163 -21.41 3.49 4.87
CA THR A 163 -19.99 3.86 4.85
C THR A 163 -19.62 4.73 6.05
N HIS A 164 -20.41 5.78 6.33
CA HIS A 164 -20.19 6.64 7.48
C HIS A 164 -20.37 5.93 8.81
N PHE A 165 -21.35 5.05 8.90
CA PHE A 165 -21.59 4.21 10.08
C PHE A 165 -20.35 3.33 10.37
N TRP A 166 -19.90 2.57 9.37
CA TRP A 166 -18.77 1.67 9.53
C TRP A 166 -17.44 2.39 9.78
N LEU A 167 -17.21 3.55 9.16
CA LEU A 167 -16.04 4.38 9.47
C LEU A 167 -16.01 4.77 10.95
N ARG A 168 -17.17 5.15 11.51
CA ARG A 168 -17.27 5.51 12.92
C ARG A 168 -17.06 4.31 13.84
N GLU A 169 -17.65 3.16 13.52
CA GLU A 169 -17.51 1.94 14.32
C GLU A 169 -16.06 1.42 14.28
N LEU A 170 -15.44 1.33 13.12
CA LEU A 170 -14.04 0.93 12.98
C LEU A 170 -13.08 1.88 13.72
N SER A 171 -13.38 3.18 13.73
CA SER A 171 -12.62 4.16 14.50
C SER A 171 -12.77 3.96 16.01
N LYS A 172 -13.98 3.69 16.52
CA LYS A 172 -14.23 3.40 17.94
C LYS A 172 -13.47 2.16 18.42
N HIS A 173 -13.39 1.14 17.57
CA HIS A 173 -12.67 -0.11 17.86
C HIS A 173 -11.16 -0.03 17.55
N HIS A 174 -10.63 1.19 17.35
CA HIS A 174 -9.21 1.44 17.09
C HIS A 174 -8.61 0.61 15.94
N CYS A 175 -9.40 0.32 14.90
CA CYS A 175 -8.92 -0.37 13.72
C CYS A 175 -7.86 0.48 13.02
N ARG A 176 -6.61 -0.01 12.98
CA ARG A 176 -5.44 0.75 12.52
C ARG A 176 -5.37 0.95 11.00
N SER A 177 -6.11 0.18 10.25
CA SER A 177 -5.94 0.09 8.79
C SER A 177 -7.29 0.00 8.10
N VAL A 178 -7.78 1.15 7.64
CA VAL A 178 -9.06 1.28 6.92
C VAL A 178 -8.83 2.05 5.63
N THR A 179 -9.40 1.56 4.53
CA THR A 179 -9.41 2.24 3.23
C THR A 179 -10.84 2.36 2.73
N VAL A 180 -11.20 3.47 2.14
CA VAL A 180 -12.50 3.71 1.49
C VAL A 180 -12.28 3.74 -0.02
N VAL A 181 -13.13 3.04 -0.77
CA VAL A 181 -13.08 2.95 -2.24
C VAL A 181 -14.36 3.55 -2.83
#